data_bf73101e2f9498405159af1ad413d5ec
#
_entry.id   bf73101e2f9498405159af1ad413d5ec
#
_cell.length_a   1.000
_cell.length_b   1.000
_cell.length_c   1.000
_cell.angle_alpha   90.00
_cell.angle_beta   90.00
_cell.angle_gamma   90.00
#
_symmetry.space_group_name_H-M   'P 1'
#
loop_
_entity.id
_entity.type
_entity.pdbx_description
1 polymer ?
#
loop_
_entity_poly.entity_id
_entity_poly.type
_entity_poly.pdbx_seq_one_letter_code
_entity_poly.pdbx_strand_id
1 'polypeptide(L)'
;MKHGIYTCVILMAFLALSESVYAAIPVLTVASDTIRRVVIYFDQEETDVDSCYKTNNQEINVLDSLLEERINSRYITALNVVTFVSPDGDSVYNAALSVRRNNSMREFLRQRYPYVDVEKIKLTSEGEDWSELRKLVASDSDLPDREEVLMLIDYHRDNIVKRKELLQKLNQGMAYRYIVRNVLPKLRRAEITVVRKVPEMEKNIFEPVSSVSGLFVSDRTC
;
A
#
# COMPACT_ATOMS: atom_id res chain seq x y z
N MET A 1 -41.29 -85.30 4.35
CA MET A 1 -40.85 -85.04 5.76
C MET A 1 -39.57 -84.28 5.69
N LYS A 2 -39.70 -82.99 5.94
CA LYS A 2 -38.90 -82.17 6.84
C LYS A 2 -37.37 -82.31 6.76
N HIS A 3 -36.74 -81.30 6.43
CA HIS A 3 -35.40 -80.69 6.62
C HIS A 3 -34.81 -80.35 5.25
N GLY A 4 -34.52 -79.19 4.92
CA GLY A 4 -33.78 -78.10 5.47
C GLY A 4 -33.79 -76.87 4.60
N ILE A 5 -34.28 -75.90 5.12
CA ILE A 5 -34.23 -74.50 4.67
C ILE A 5 -33.33 -73.80 5.71
N TYR A 6 -32.02 -73.86 5.59
CA TYR A 6 -31.09 -73.04 6.42
C TYR A 6 -29.69 -72.92 5.84
N THR A 7 -29.48 -72.74 4.56
CA THR A 7 -28.11 -72.60 4.05
C THR A 7 -28.03 -71.54 2.93
N CYS A 8 -28.78 -70.46 3.01
CA CYS A 8 -28.74 -69.45 1.98
C CYS A 8 -28.74 -67.98 2.50
N VAL A 9 -28.30 -67.75 3.73
CA VAL A 9 -28.32 -66.35 4.31
C VAL A 9 -26.96 -65.84 4.80
N ILE A 10 -25.84 -66.54 4.62
CA ILE A 10 -24.53 -66.08 5.11
C ILE A 10 -23.54 -65.83 3.96
N LEU A 11 -23.94 -65.46 2.79
CA LEU A 11 -22.99 -65.13 1.73
C LEU A 11 -23.27 -63.75 1.03
N MET A 12 -23.90 -62.83 1.73
CA MET A 12 -24.17 -61.49 1.19
C MET A 12 -23.72 -60.36 2.12
N ALA A 13 -22.65 -60.54 2.89
CA ALA A 13 -22.20 -59.51 3.83
C ALA A 13 -20.70 -59.21 3.76
N PHE A 14 -20.03 -59.43 2.62
CA PHE A 14 -18.60 -59.10 2.49
C PHE A 14 -18.23 -58.48 1.13
N LEU A 15 -19.08 -57.62 0.60
CA LEU A 15 -18.78 -56.87 -0.64
C LEU A 15 -19.20 -55.42 -0.51
N ALA A 16 -18.82 -54.77 0.57
CA ALA A 16 -18.88 -53.33 0.68
C ALA A 16 -17.75 -52.92 1.66
N LEU A 17 -16.67 -52.43 1.14
CA LEU A 17 -15.74 -51.48 1.76
C LEU A 17 -14.35 -51.59 1.09
N SER A 18 -14.30 -51.20 -0.18
CA SER A 18 -13.09 -50.64 -0.75
C SER A 18 -13.44 -49.34 -1.44
N GLU A 19 -13.99 -48.41 -0.66
CA GLU A 19 -13.87 -47.02 -1.07
C GLU A 19 -12.39 -46.65 -0.92
N SER A 20 -11.68 -46.69 -2.05
CA SER A 20 -10.39 -46.05 -2.17
C SER A 20 -10.57 -44.59 -1.80
N VAL A 21 -10.19 -44.22 -0.60
CA VAL A 21 -9.95 -42.82 -0.26
C VAL A 21 -8.75 -42.38 -1.07
N TYR A 22 -8.97 -42.04 -2.33
CA TYR A 22 -8.06 -41.15 -3.03
C TYR A 22 -8.15 -39.82 -2.29
N ALA A 23 -7.28 -39.65 -1.29
CA ALA A 23 -6.99 -38.35 -0.76
C ALA A 23 -6.50 -37.52 -1.97
N ALA A 24 -7.37 -36.69 -2.49
CA ALA A 24 -7.00 -35.71 -3.51
C ALA A 24 -5.88 -34.88 -2.89
N ILE A 25 -4.65 -35.09 -3.35
CA ILE A 25 -3.54 -34.22 -3.01
C ILE A 25 -3.98 -32.86 -3.53
N PRO A 26 -4.18 -31.86 -2.66
CA PRO A 26 -4.59 -30.54 -3.14
C PRO A 26 -3.49 -30.05 -4.08
N VAL A 27 -3.82 -29.92 -5.35
CA VAL A 27 -2.95 -29.24 -6.32
C VAL A 27 -2.76 -27.85 -5.77
N LEU A 28 -1.55 -27.54 -5.31
CA LEU A 28 -1.19 -26.22 -4.80
C LEU A 28 -1.19 -25.26 -5.99
N THR A 29 -2.33 -24.71 -6.29
CA THR A 29 -2.44 -23.64 -7.30
C THR A 29 -1.76 -22.40 -6.72
N VAL A 30 -0.69 -21.96 -7.37
CA VAL A 30 -0.01 -20.73 -6.99
C VAL A 30 -0.95 -19.57 -7.22
N ALA A 31 -1.30 -18.89 -6.15
CA ALA A 31 -2.17 -17.73 -6.21
C ALA A 31 -1.51 -16.58 -6.99
N SER A 32 -2.33 -15.82 -7.67
CA SER A 32 -1.92 -14.56 -8.30
C SER A 32 -1.26 -13.62 -7.30
N ASP A 33 -0.29 -12.81 -7.76
CA ASP A 33 0.34 -11.79 -6.94
C ASP A 33 -0.70 -10.87 -6.30
N THR A 34 -0.65 -10.71 -4.99
CA THR A 34 -1.47 -9.73 -4.29
C THR A 34 -0.66 -8.45 -4.12
N ILE A 35 -1.20 -7.34 -4.63
CA ILE A 35 -0.57 -6.02 -4.54
C ILE A 35 -1.34 -5.18 -3.53
N ARG A 36 -0.64 -4.62 -2.55
CA ARG A 36 -1.18 -3.66 -1.59
C ARG A 36 -0.35 -2.38 -1.64
N ARG A 37 -1.03 -1.25 -1.67
CA ARG A 37 -0.41 0.08 -1.62
C ARG A 37 -0.70 0.73 -0.29
N VAL A 38 0.32 1.30 0.31
CA VAL A 38 0.30 2.02 1.59
C VAL A 38 0.96 3.37 1.37
N VAL A 39 0.47 4.42 2.00
CA VAL A 39 0.96 5.78 1.82
C VAL A 39 1.38 6.38 3.15
N ILE A 40 2.65 6.73 3.28
CA ILE A 40 3.19 7.43 4.44
C ILE A 40 3.43 8.90 4.09
N TYR A 41 2.87 9.80 4.87
CA TYR A 41 3.00 11.25 4.67
C TYR A 41 4.13 11.83 5.52
N PHE A 42 4.75 12.88 4.99
CA PHE A 42 5.76 13.68 5.69
C PHE A 42 5.24 15.10 5.92
N ASP A 43 5.62 15.68 7.04
CA ASP A 43 5.38 17.10 7.23
C ASP A 43 6.36 17.95 6.40
N GLN A 44 6.16 19.25 6.38
CA GLN A 44 6.97 20.16 5.58
C GLN A 44 8.43 20.07 6.03
N GLU A 45 9.34 19.89 5.07
CA GLU A 45 10.79 19.76 5.28
C GLU A 45 11.24 18.56 6.13
N GLU A 46 10.32 17.85 6.78
CA GLU A 46 10.62 16.69 7.59
C GLU A 46 10.97 15.47 6.73
N THR A 47 11.85 14.62 7.30
CA THR A 47 12.33 13.39 6.66
C THR A 47 11.93 12.15 7.45
N ASP A 48 11.71 12.29 8.76
CA ASP A 48 11.42 11.18 9.63
C ASP A 48 9.95 10.73 9.50
N VAL A 49 9.73 9.45 9.71
CA VAL A 49 8.38 8.88 9.70
C VAL A 49 7.72 9.16 11.04
N ASP A 50 6.85 10.18 11.07
CA ASP A 50 6.00 10.46 12.22
C ASP A 50 4.71 9.64 12.11
N SER A 51 4.52 8.69 13.03
CA SER A 51 3.33 7.84 13.08
C SER A 51 2.04 8.62 13.40
N CYS A 52 2.15 9.79 14.04
CA CYS A 52 1.02 10.62 14.41
C CYS A 52 0.60 11.62 13.32
N TYR A 53 1.42 11.76 12.28
CA TYR A 53 1.11 12.70 11.21
C TYR A 53 0.05 12.15 10.26
N LYS A 54 -1.07 12.87 10.10
CA LYS A 54 -2.20 12.50 9.21
C LYS A 54 -2.71 11.07 9.45
N THR A 55 -2.74 10.26 8.40
CA THR A 55 -3.20 8.87 8.42
C THR A 55 -2.08 7.87 8.65
N ASN A 56 -0.86 8.30 8.96
CA ASN A 56 0.30 7.43 9.07
C ASN A 56 0.10 6.26 10.03
N ASN A 57 -0.55 6.49 11.17
CA ASN A 57 -0.82 5.42 12.13
C ASN A 57 -1.67 4.30 11.51
N GLN A 58 -2.70 4.67 10.75
CA GLN A 58 -3.57 3.70 10.06
C GLN A 58 -2.79 2.92 8.99
N GLU A 59 -1.99 3.63 8.20
CA GLU A 59 -1.19 3.05 7.13
C GLU A 59 -0.07 2.14 7.67
N ILE A 60 0.55 2.51 8.79
CA ILE A 60 1.55 1.69 9.49
C ILE A 60 0.90 0.41 10.04
N ASN A 61 -0.30 0.48 10.60
CA ASN A 61 -1.03 -0.70 11.05
C ASN A 61 -1.33 -1.68 9.89
N VAL A 62 -1.60 -1.16 8.69
CA VAL A 62 -1.72 -1.99 7.48
C VAL A 62 -0.39 -2.65 7.14
N LEU A 63 0.73 -1.92 7.17
CA LEU A 63 2.06 -2.51 6.97
C LEU A 63 2.40 -3.56 8.02
N ASP A 64 2.09 -3.31 9.29
CA ASP A 64 2.30 -4.28 10.39
C ASP A 64 1.57 -5.59 10.08
N SER A 65 0.31 -5.53 9.70
CA SER A 65 -0.47 -6.72 9.34
C SER A 65 0.12 -7.53 8.17
N LEU A 66 0.88 -6.87 7.29
CA LEU A 66 1.47 -7.48 6.11
C LEU A 66 2.89 -8.00 6.33
N LEU A 67 3.68 -7.34 7.19
CA LEU A 67 5.14 -7.47 7.24
C LEU A 67 5.70 -7.89 8.60
N GLU A 68 4.99 -7.69 9.72
CA GLU A 68 5.54 -7.86 11.07
C GLU A 68 5.82 -9.33 11.40
N GLU A 69 4.99 -10.25 10.93
CA GLU A 69 5.18 -11.66 11.21
C GLU A 69 6.17 -12.31 10.24
N ARG A 70 7.09 -13.13 10.79
CA ARG A 70 8.05 -13.92 9.99
C ARG A 70 7.35 -14.80 8.95
N ILE A 71 6.17 -15.31 9.27
CA ILE A 71 5.37 -16.15 8.36
C ILE A 71 4.90 -15.30 7.16
N ASN A 72 4.44 -14.09 7.40
CA ASN A 72 3.96 -13.19 6.36
C ASN A 72 5.10 -12.69 5.47
N SER A 73 6.26 -12.36 6.05
CA SER A 73 7.41 -11.82 5.33
C SER A 73 8.00 -12.78 4.29
N ARG A 74 7.88 -14.11 4.49
CA ARG A 74 8.38 -15.10 3.52
C ARG A 74 7.68 -15.03 2.16
N TYR A 75 6.43 -14.57 2.14
CA TYR A 75 5.65 -14.43 0.91
C TYR A 75 5.89 -13.10 0.19
N ILE A 76 6.59 -12.17 0.80
CA ILE A 76 6.95 -10.91 0.16
C ILE A 76 7.94 -11.19 -0.98
N THR A 77 7.57 -10.80 -2.19
CA THR A 77 8.42 -10.91 -3.38
C THR A 77 9.09 -9.59 -3.74
N ALA A 78 8.42 -8.46 -3.46
CA ALA A 78 8.98 -7.14 -3.61
C ALA A 78 8.31 -6.14 -2.66
N LEU A 79 9.07 -5.15 -2.22
CA LEU A 79 8.64 -3.99 -1.48
C LEU A 79 9.17 -2.75 -2.20
N ASN A 80 8.33 -2.15 -3.03
CA ASN A 80 8.71 -0.98 -3.81
C ASN A 80 8.30 0.29 -3.08
N VAL A 81 9.25 1.17 -2.79
CA VAL A 81 9.03 2.45 -2.12
C VAL A 81 9.37 3.58 -3.07
N VAL A 82 8.42 4.47 -3.30
CA VAL A 82 8.62 5.66 -4.13
C VAL A 82 8.36 6.89 -3.28
N THR A 83 9.34 7.79 -3.18
CA THR A 83 9.22 9.02 -2.39
C THR A 83 9.03 10.23 -3.28
N PHE A 84 8.13 11.11 -2.84
CA PHE A 84 7.77 12.34 -3.51
C PHE A 84 7.90 13.53 -2.58
N VAL A 85 8.09 14.70 -3.16
CA VAL A 85 8.02 16.01 -2.50
C VAL A 85 7.02 16.90 -3.22
N SER A 86 6.54 17.91 -2.51
CA SER A 86 5.68 18.94 -3.10
C SER A 86 6.51 19.90 -3.96
N PRO A 87 5.96 20.38 -5.10
CA PRO A 87 6.67 21.26 -6.03
C PRO A 87 6.67 22.73 -5.60
N ASP A 88 6.95 23.00 -4.33
CA ASP A 88 7.18 24.32 -3.76
C ASP A 88 8.67 24.50 -3.41
N GLY A 89 9.12 25.75 -3.27
CA GLY A 89 10.51 26.04 -2.93
C GLY A 89 11.52 25.70 -4.05
N ASP A 90 12.77 25.47 -3.66
CA ASP A 90 13.89 25.21 -4.57
C ASP A 90 13.91 23.75 -5.05
N SER A 91 14.06 23.53 -6.37
CA SER A 91 13.99 22.19 -6.95
C SER A 91 15.21 21.33 -6.64
N VAL A 92 16.40 21.94 -6.45
CA VAL A 92 17.62 21.19 -6.08
C VAL A 92 17.50 20.72 -4.63
N TYR A 93 16.99 21.59 -3.75
CA TYR A 93 16.70 21.25 -2.38
C TYR A 93 15.66 20.11 -2.31
N ASN A 94 14.59 20.23 -3.09
CA ASN A 94 13.50 19.23 -3.16
C ASN A 94 14.00 17.87 -3.65
N ALA A 95 14.87 17.83 -4.64
CA ALA A 95 15.51 16.59 -5.09
C ALA A 95 16.30 15.93 -3.95
N ALA A 96 17.11 16.70 -3.23
CA ALA A 96 17.87 16.21 -2.09
C ALA A 96 16.95 15.78 -0.92
N LEU A 97 15.84 16.49 -0.67
CA LEU A 97 14.86 16.14 0.35
C LEU A 97 14.19 14.80 0.03
N SER A 98 13.83 14.56 -1.23
CA SER A 98 13.25 13.29 -1.67
C SER A 98 14.22 12.11 -1.42
N VAL A 99 15.50 12.28 -1.70
CA VAL A 99 16.54 11.27 -1.39
C VAL A 99 16.68 11.03 0.12
N ARG A 100 16.66 12.09 0.94
CA ARG A 100 16.71 11.94 2.41
C ARG A 100 15.50 11.17 2.93
N ARG A 101 14.28 11.47 2.46
CA ARG A 101 13.07 10.71 2.79
C ARG A 101 13.16 9.25 2.41
N ASN A 102 13.77 8.97 1.26
CA ASN A 102 14.01 7.60 0.81
C ASN A 102 14.90 6.83 1.78
N ASN A 103 15.98 7.47 2.26
CA ASN A 103 16.87 6.87 3.25
C ASN A 103 16.18 6.65 4.61
N SER A 104 15.36 7.59 5.06
CA SER A 104 14.56 7.45 6.29
C SER A 104 13.53 6.31 6.16
N MET A 105 12.89 6.18 5.00
CA MET A 105 11.99 5.05 4.72
C MET A 105 12.71 3.71 4.77
N ARG A 106 13.93 3.62 4.22
CA ARG A 106 14.76 2.40 4.31
C ARG A 106 15.01 2.02 5.75
N GLU A 107 15.45 2.99 6.55
CA GLU A 107 15.79 2.76 7.95
C GLU A 107 14.55 2.39 8.77
N PHE A 108 13.42 3.08 8.56
CA PHE A 108 12.14 2.76 9.17
C PHE A 108 11.72 1.31 8.88
N LEU A 109 11.75 0.89 7.61
CA LEU A 109 11.38 -0.46 7.22
C LEU A 109 12.33 -1.51 7.80
N ARG A 110 13.63 -1.26 7.80
CA ARG A 110 14.65 -2.17 8.33
C ARG A 110 14.51 -2.38 9.84
N GLN A 111 14.25 -1.32 10.60
CA GLN A 111 14.09 -1.39 12.05
C GLN A 111 12.79 -2.06 12.46
N ARG A 112 11.70 -1.71 11.78
CA ARG A 112 10.38 -2.19 12.15
C ARG A 112 10.08 -3.60 11.65
N TYR A 113 10.60 -3.98 10.46
CA TYR A 113 10.34 -5.26 9.82
C TYR A 113 11.63 -6.05 9.54
N PRO A 114 12.35 -6.49 10.57
CA PRO A 114 13.67 -7.14 10.43
C PRO A 114 13.63 -8.48 9.71
N TYR A 115 12.44 -9.07 9.54
CA TYR A 115 12.26 -10.33 8.80
C TYR A 115 12.07 -10.14 7.30
N VAL A 116 11.91 -8.90 6.84
CA VAL A 116 11.84 -8.60 5.41
C VAL A 116 13.26 -8.55 4.85
N ASP A 117 13.49 -9.34 3.81
CA ASP A 117 14.76 -9.38 3.11
C ASP A 117 15.07 -8.02 2.47
N VAL A 118 16.21 -7.44 2.80
CA VAL A 118 16.65 -6.11 2.32
C VAL A 118 16.75 -6.07 0.79
N GLU A 119 17.13 -7.17 0.15
CA GLU A 119 17.25 -7.28 -1.32
C GLU A 119 15.89 -7.13 -2.03
N LYS A 120 14.80 -7.35 -1.32
CA LYS A 120 13.43 -7.16 -1.83
C LYS A 120 12.95 -5.71 -1.74
N ILE A 121 13.67 -4.85 -1.02
CA ILE A 121 13.31 -3.44 -0.81
C ILE A 121 13.94 -2.60 -1.92
N LYS A 122 13.10 -2.10 -2.82
CA LYS A 122 13.50 -1.19 -3.90
C LYS A 122 13.03 0.22 -3.58
N LEU A 123 13.95 1.16 -3.61
CA LEU A 123 13.68 2.57 -3.28
C LEU A 123 13.93 3.45 -4.48
N THR A 124 12.95 4.29 -4.80
CA THR A 124 13.02 5.27 -5.89
C THR A 124 12.66 6.65 -5.35
N SER A 125 13.41 7.66 -5.75
CA SER A 125 13.19 9.06 -5.41
C SER A 125 12.77 9.80 -6.67
N GLU A 126 11.50 10.23 -6.74
CA GLU A 126 10.91 10.89 -7.93
C GLU A 126 10.97 12.43 -7.85
N GLY A 127 11.30 12.99 -6.66
CA GLY A 127 11.33 14.43 -6.48
C GLY A 127 9.95 15.07 -6.50
N GLU A 128 9.81 16.17 -7.21
CA GLU A 128 8.57 16.98 -7.26
C GLU A 128 7.47 16.31 -8.06
N ASP A 129 6.32 16.04 -7.43
CA ASP A 129 5.18 15.38 -8.07
C ASP A 129 4.21 16.37 -8.75
N TRP A 130 4.63 16.87 -9.89
CA TRP A 130 3.80 17.73 -10.74
C TRP A 130 2.60 17.01 -11.34
N SER A 131 2.72 15.71 -11.58
CA SER A 131 1.64 14.88 -12.14
C SER A 131 0.47 14.76 -11.18
N GLU A 132 0.76 14.45 -9.92
CA GLU A 132 -0.28 14.35 -8.90
C GLU A 132 -0.82 15.73 -8.52
N LEU A 133 0.04 16.78 -8.45
CA LEU A 133 -0.44 18.15 -8.29
C LEU A 133 -1.51 18.49 -9.33
N ARG A 134 -1.23 18.20 -10.60
CA ARG A 134 -2.19 18.46 -11.69
C ARG A 134 -3.52 17.74 -11.49
N LYS A 135 -3.49 16.45 -11.08
CA LYS A 135 -4.70 15.67 -10.84
C LYS A 135 -5.51 16.22 -9.66
N LEU A 136 -4.84 16.55 -8.56
CA LEU A 136 -5.49 17.12 -7.39
C LEU A 136 -6.13 18.47 -7.70
N VAL A 137 -5.43 19.35 -8.45
CA VAL A 137 -5.98 20.63 -8.93
C VAL A 137 -7.19 20.40 -9.84
N ALA A 138 -7.12 19.47 -10.78
CA ALA A 138 -8.23 19.19 -11.70
C ALA A 138 -9.49 18.67 -10.99
N SER A 139 -9.32 17.94 -9.89
CA SER A 139 -10.43 17.37 -9.11
C SER A 139 -10.99 18.30 -8.03
N ASP A 140 -10.34 19.43 -7.74
CA ASP A 140 -10.70 20.35 -6.66
C ASP A 140 -11.58 21.49 -7.20
N SER A 141 -12.90 21.41 -6.95
CA SER A 141 -13.87 22.43 -7.38
C SER A 141 -13.74 23.75 -6.63
N ASP A 142 -13.15 23.75 -5.44
CA ASP A 142 -13.07 24.91 -4.56
C ASP A 142 -11.80 25.72 -4.79
N LEU A 143 -10.88 25.23 -5.64
CA LEU A 143 -9.63 25.90 -5.94
C LEU A 143 -9.88 27.16 -6.79
N PRO A 144 -9.48 28.34 -6.31
CA PRO A 144 -9.57 29.58 -7.09
C PRO A 144 -8.72 29.49 -8.37
N ASP A 145 -9.22 30.08 -9.45
CA ASP A 145 -8.51 30.15 -10.74
C ASP A 145 -8.01 28.78 -11.25
N ARG A 146 -8.80 27.73 -11.00
CA ARG A 146 -8.42 26.34 -11.27
C ARG A 146 -7.96 26.11 -12.72
N GLU A 147 -8.67 26.65 -13.68
CA GLU A 147 -8.37 26.45 -15.11
C GLU A 147 -7.04 27.14 -15.49
N GLU A 148 -6.79 28.34 -14.95
CA GLU A 148 -5.55 29.07 -15.15
C GLU A 148 -4.37 28.34 -14.50
N VAL A 149 -4.57 27.78 -13.30
CA VAL A 149 -3.57 26.93 -12.62
C VAL A 149 -3.22 25.72 -13.48
N LEU A 150 -4.22 25.02 -14.03
CA LEU A 150 -4.01 23.87 -14.93
C LEU A 150 -3.24 24.29 -16.19
N MET A 151 -3.60 25.41 -16.81
CA MET A 151 -2.85 25.92 -17.96
C MET A 151 -1.39 26.21 -17.61
N LEU A 152 -1.10 26.83 -16.46
CA LEU A 152 0.28 27.11 -16.04
C LEU A 152 1.07 25.84 -15.79
N ILE A 153 0.45 24.83 -15.17
CA ILE A 153 1.08 23.51 -14.95
C ILE A 153 1.41 22.84 -16.30
N ASP A 154 0.51 22.89 -17.25
CA ASP A 154 0.66 22.20 -18.53
C ASP A 154 1.58 22.93 -19.51
N TYR A 155 1.49 24.27 -19.58
CA TYR A 155 2.21 25.05 -20.59
C TYR A 155 3.71 25.21 -20.29
N HIS A 156 4.10 25.28 -19.01
CA HIS A 156 5.49 25.53 -18.62
C HIS A 156 6.20 24.27 -18.15
N ARG A 157 5.95 23.11 -18.77
CA ARG A 157 6.55 21.81 -18.36
C ARG A 157 8.07 21.83 -18.40
N ASP A 158 8.66 22.49 -19.39
CA ASP A 158 10.10 22.51 -19.61
C ASP A 158 10.83 23.60 -18.79
N ASN A 159 10.09 24.45 -18.08
CA ASN A 159 10.66 25.52 -17.26
C ASN A 159 10.04 25.55 -15.87
N ILE A 160 10.57 24.71 -14.99
CA ILE A 160 10.07 24.54 -13.62
C ILE A 160 10.12 25.85 -12.82
N VAL A 161 11.19 26.63 -12.96
CA VAL A 161 11.35 27.91 -12.25
C VAL A 161 10.24 28.88 -12.66
N LYS A 162 10.03 29.02 -13.96
CA LYS A 162 8.98 29.90 -14.51
C LYS A 162 7.59 29.45 -14.10
N ARG A 163 7.34 28.14 -14.12
CA ARG A 163 6.09 27.54 -13.67
C ARG A 163 5.78 27.91 -12.22
N LYS A 164 6.73 27.72 -11.31
CA LYS A 164 6.58 28.07 -9.88
C LYS A 164 6.33 29.56 -9.69
N GLU A 165 7.11 30.41 -10.36
CA GLU A 165 6.96 31.86 -10.28
C GLU A 165 5.57 32.32 -10.72
N LEU A 166 5.06 31.82 -11.83
CA LEU A 166 3.75 32.18 -12.36
C LEU A 166 2.62 31.68 -11.45
N LEU A 167 2.70 30.46 -10.94
CA LEU A 167 1.72 29.94 -9.97
C LEU A 167 1.67 30.78 -8.70
N GLN A 168 2.83 31.23 -8.19
CA GLN A 168 2.90 32.09 -7.00
C GLN A 168 2.29 33.45 -7.20
N LYS A 169 2.35 33.99 -8.44
CA LYS A 169 1.87 35.33 -8.77
C LYS A 169 0.42 35.37 -9.28
N LEU A 170 -0.15 34.26 -9.71
CA LEU A 170 -1.49 34.17 -10.26
C LEU A 170 -2.50 34.81 -9.31
N ASN A 171 -3.25 35.76 -9.79
CA ASN A 171 -4.30 36.48 -9.05
C ASN A 171 -3.84 36.89 -7.63
N GLN A 172 -2.71 37.61 -7.54
CA GLN A 172 -2.10 38.03 -6.25
C GLN A 172 -1.81 36.88 -5.29
N GLY A 173 -1.59 35.67 -5.82
CA GLY A 173 -1.26 34.47 -5.06
C GLY A 173 -2.44 33.79 -4.35
N MET A 174 -3.68 34.14 -4.70
CA MET A 174 -4.86 33.50 -4.06
C MET A 174 -4.88 31.98 -4.29
N ALA A 175 -4.79 31.56 -5.56
CA ALA A 175 -4.73 30.14 -5.91
C ALA A 175 -3.54 29.43 -5.24
N TYR A 176 -2.36 30.07 -5.25
CA TYR A 176 -1.17 29.48 -4.65
C TYR A 176 -1.30 29.28 -3.14
N ARG A 177 -1.86 30.25 -2.40
CA ARG A 177 -2.12 30.10 -0.96
C ARG A 177 -3.08 28.97 -0.67
N TYR A 178 -4.10 28.78 -1.51
CA TYR A 178 -5.00 27.65 -1.40
C TYR A 178 -4.26 26.33 -1.62
N ILE A 179 -3.46 26.22 -2.70
CA ILE A 179 -2.67 25.05 -3.04
C ILE A 179 -1.72 24.67 -1.89
N VAL A 180 -0.98 25.64 -1.35
CA VAL A 180 -0.06 25.39 -0.22
C VAL A 180 -0.76 24.77 0.98
N ARG A 181 -1.96 25.25 1.29
CA ARG A 181 -2.71 24.78 2.47
C ARG A 181 -3.40 23.43 2.24
N ASN A 182 -4.02 23.24 1.08
CA ASN A 182 -4.97 22.14 0.88
C ASN A 182 -4.46 21.01 -0.04
N VAL A 183 -3.48 21.32 -0.90
CA VAL A 183 -3.01 20.40 -1.94
C VAL A 183 -1.58 19.89 -1.66
N LEU A 184 -0.61 20.80 -1.45
CA LEU A 184 0.80 20.42 -1.29
C LEU A 184 1.04 19.41 -0.15
N PRO A 185 0.34 19.47 0.98
CA PRO A 185 0.52 18.46 2.04
C PRO A 185 0.20 17.02 1.60
N LYS A 186 -0.62 16.84 0.56
CA LYS A 186 -0.96 15.52 0.01
C LYS A 186 0.16 14.94 -0.89
N LEU A 187 1.07 15.80 -1.35
CA LEU A 187 2.17 15.42 -2.24
C LEU A 187 3.44 14.99 -1.50
N ARG A 188 3.55 15.33 -0.22
CA ARG A 188 4.71 15.00 0.63
C ARG A 188 4.55 13.60 1.18
N ARG A 189 4.90 12.57 0.39
CA ARG A 189 4.60 11.19 0.72
C ARG A 189 5.64 10.18 0.24
N ALA A 190 5.61 9.01 0.87
CA ALA A 190 6.16 7.78 0.33
C ALA A 190 5.04 6.82 -0.01
N GLU A 191 5.07 6.22 -1.17
CA GLU A 191 4.16 5.17 -1.59
C GLU A 191 4.88 3.83 -1.51
N ILE A 192 4.33 2.91 -0.72
CA ILE A 192 4.88 1.59 -0.50
C ILE A 192 3.98 0.58 -1.21
N THR A 193 4.51 -0.11 -2.19
CA THR A 193 3.82 -1.20 -2.88
C THR A 193 4.37 -2.52 -2.40
N VAL A 194 3.55 -3.27 -1.67
CA VAL A 194 3.86 -4.61 -1.18
C VAL A 194 3.36 -5.64 -2.18
N VAL A 195 4.27 -6.44 -2.73
CA VAL A 195 3.94 -7.54 -3.66
C VAL A 195 4.14 -8.87 -2.96
N ARG A 196 3.08 -9.68 -2.89
CA ARG A 196 3.08 -10.98 -2.19
C ARG A 196 2.60 -12.09 -3.10
N LYS A 197 3.22 -13.26 -2.98
CA LYS A 197 2.71 -14.55 -3.47
C LYS A 197 2.23 -15.38 -2.31
N VAL A 198 0.93 -15.53 -2.14
CA VAL A 198 0.34 -16.32 -1.06
C VAL A 198 -0.29 -17.57 -1.66
N PRO A 199 -0.01 -18.78 -1.13
CA PRO A 199 -0.71 -19.99 -1.54
C PRO A 199 -2.22 -19.85 -1.37
N GLU A 200 -3.00 -20.43 -2.27
CA GLU A 200 -4.46 -20.26 -2.28
C GLU A 200 -5.15 -20.73 -1.00
N MET A 201 -4.60 -21.76 -0.33
CA MET A 201 -5.09 -22.23 0.96
C MET A 201 -4.97 -21.21 2.09
N GLU A 202 -4.00 -20.27 2.02
CA GLU A 202 -3.82 -19.22 3.02
C GLU A 202 -4.64 -17.96 2.69
N LYS A 203 -5.10 -17.76 1.45
CA LYS A 203 -5.97 -16.63 1.08
C LYS A 203 -7.28 -16.60 1.86
N ASN A 204 -7.86 -17.78 2.10
CA ASN A 204 -9.14 -17.86 2.83
C ASN A 204 -9.02 -17.57 4.33
N ILE A 205 -7.80 -17.58 4.87
CA ILE A 205 -7.54 -17.30 6.29
C ILE A 205 -7.35 -15.79 6.52
N PHE A 206 -6.90 -15.08 5.47
CA PHE A 206 -6.57 -13.64 5.55
C PHE A 206 -7.63 -12.71 4.95
N GLU A 207 -8.75 -13.25 4.43
CA GLU A 207 -9.86 -12.36 4.14
C GLU A 207 -10.38 -11.78 5.46
N PRO A 208 -10.41 -10.45 5.62
CA PRO A 208 -10.98 -9.85 6.81
C PRO A 208 -12.42 -10.31 6.88
N VAL A 209 -12.78 -11.01 7.96
CA VAL A 209 -14.16 -11.30 8.29
C VAL A 209 -14.87 -9.96 8.39
N SER A 210 -15.63 -9.63 7.37
CA SER A 210 -16.39 -8.37 7.27
C SER A 210 -17.61 -8.40 8.19
N SER A 211 -17.47 -8.90 9.41
CA SER A 211 -18.48 -8.75 10.46
C SER A 211 -17.97 -9.27 11.81
N VAL A 212 -17.05 -8.55 12.43
CA VAL A 212 -17.01 -8.50 13.90
C VAL A 212 -16.93 -7.03 14.27
N SER A 213 -18.08 -6.40 14.34
CA SER A 213 -18.29 -5.20 15.13
C SER A 213 -18.04 -5.56 16.60
N GLY A 214 -17.01 -4.98 17.16
CA GLY A 214 -16.81 -4.95 18.59
C GLY A 214 -15.53 -5.61 19.06
N LEU A 215 -14.72 -4.75 19.69
CA LEU A 215 -13.67 -5.01 20.68
C LEU A 215 -12.25 -5.17 20.13
N PHE A 216 -11.56 -4.20 20.53
CA PHE A 216 -10.18 -3.88 20.85
C PHE A 216 -9.60 -2.77 19.98
N VAL A 217 -10.03 -1.56 20.33
CA VAL A 217 -9.19 -0.37 20.15
C VAL A 217 -8.15 -0.44 21.28
N SER A 218 -6.95 -0.86 20.98
CA SER A 218 -5.80 -0.55 21.79
C SER A 218 -5.50 0.92 21.54
N ASP A 219 -5.96 1.80 22.45
CA ASP A 219 -5.54 3.19 22.53
C ASP A 219 -4.02 3.22 22.72
N ARG A 220 -3.27 3.33 21.62
CA ARG A 220 -1.98 3.98 21.65
C ARG A 220 -2.22 5.42 21.25
N THR A 221 -2.54 6.23 22.23
CA THR A 221 -2.59 7.68 22.13
C THR A 221 -1.27 8.20 21.58
N CYS A 222 -1.35 8.90 20.47
CA CYS A 222 -0.36 9.89 20.07
C CYS A 222 -0.43 11.11 21.00
#